data_5918a062d2bed3beaefe73fd23b87571
#
_entry.id   5918a062d2bed3beaefe73fd23b87571
#
_cell.length_a   1.000
_cell.length_b   1.000
_cell.length_c   1.000
_cell.angle_alpha   90.00
_cell.angle_beta   90.00
_cell.angle_gamma   90.00
#
_symmetry.space_group_name_H-M   'P 1'
#
loop_
_entity.id
_entity.type
_entity.pdbx_description
1 polymer ?
#
loop_
_entity_poly.entity_id
_entity_poly.type
_entity_poly.pdbx_seq_one_letter_code
_entity_poly.pdbx_strand_id
1 'polypeptide(L)'
;MNHPFASWVNHPSAGGREFPGRRKKARSMATLCRPSVSVPEYVITMEETLELARSRHEDHPQLPLALRLIENTGVQTRHIVQPIAETLKHPGFEERNKVYESEAKARIPAVVQRALDDAELLTTDIDMIIYVSCTGFMMPSLTAWLINSMDFNTDTRQIPIAQLGCAAGGAAINRAHDFCTAYPDANALIVACEFCSLCYQPTDLGVGSLLCNGLFGDGIAAAVVRGKGGTGIHLERNGSYLVPKTEDWIMYDVRATGFHFLLDKRVPGTMEPLAPALHALARQHGWDASDLDFYIIHAGGPRILDDLSKFLEVPPDAFRFSRATLTEYGNIASAVVLDALRRLFDEGGAEHSARGLLAGFGPGITAEMALGRWHESNERTASRT
;
A
#
# COMPACT_ATOMS: atom_id res chain seq x y z
N MET A 1 -17.37 47.85 -3.75
CA MET A 1 -17.15 47.05 -4.97
C MET A 1 -17.59 45.62 -4.64
N ASN A 2 -18.73 45.23 -5.18
CA ASN A 2 -19.39 43.95 -4.88
C ASN A 2 -18.71 42.81 -5.61
N HIS A 3 -18.30 41.77 -4.92
CA HIS A 3 -17.92 40.50 -5.51
C HIS A 3 -19.12 39.54 -5.48
N PRO A 4 -19.47 38.93 -6.61
CA PRO A 4 -20.55 37.96 -6.70
C PRO A 4 -19.98 36.54 -6.55
N PHE A 5 -19.99 35.98 -5.34
CA PHE A 5 -19.83 34.55 -5.10
C PHE A 5 -20.90 34.08 -4.10
N ALA A 6 -22.12 33.99 -4.61
CA ALA A 6 -23.18 33.33 -3.87
C ALA A 6 -24.17 32.74 -4.89
N SER A 7 -23.94 31.47 -5.26
CA SER A 7 -25.02 30.57 -5.74
C SER A 7 -24.45 29.21 -6.23
N TRP A 8 -23.98 28.37 -5.32
CA TRP A 8 -23.81 26.92 -5.55
C TRP A 8 -24.22 26.15 -4.30
N VAL A 9 -25.47 26.29 -3.90
CA VAL A 9 -26.09 25.41 -2.90
C VAL A 9 -27.44 25.01 -3.48
N ASN A 10 -27.49 23.83 -4.05
CA ASN A 10 -28.62 22.90 -4.16
C ASN A 10 -28.29 21.85 -5.23
N HIS A 11 -27.65 20.78 -4.84
CA HIS A 11 -27.73 19.53 -5.61
C HIS A 11 -28.56 18.53 -4.80
N PRO A 12 -29.60 17.97 -5.42
CA PRO A 12 -30.40 16.90 -4.81
C PRO A 12 -29.57 15.61 -4.71
N SER A 13 -29.88 14.83 -3.68
CA SER A 13 -29.42 13.50 -3.34
C SER A 13 -28.96 12.65 -4.53
N ALA A 14 -27.77 12.09 -4.43
CA ALA A 14 -27.12 11.24 -5.40
C ALA A 14 -27.99 10.03 -5.78
N GLY A 15 -28.65 10.12 -6.91
CA GLY A 15 -29.05 8.98 -7.70
C GLY A 15 -27.79 8.33 -8.28
N GLY A 16 -27.50 7.09 -7.90
CA GLY A 16 -26.40 6.32 -8.44
C GLY A 16 -26.46 6.27 -9.96
N ARG A 17 -25.38 6.73 -10.62
CA ARG A 17 -25.26 6.55 -12.07
C ARG A 17 -25.10 5.06 -12.34
N GLU A 18 -26.10 4.44 -12.95
CA GLU A 18 -25.96 3.14 -13.58
C GLU A 18 -24.96 3.25 -14.73
N PHE A 19 -23.85 2.54 -14.65
CA PHE A 19 -22.95 2.39 -15.79
C PHE A 19 -23.63 1.51 -16.83
N PRO A 20 -23.58 1.87 -18.13
CA PRO A 20 -24.23 1.11 -19.19
C PRO A 20 -23.73 -0.34 -19.19
N GLY A 21 -24.69 -1.28 -19.23
CA GLY A 21 -24.45 -2.71 -19.19
C GLY A 21 -23.46 -3.17 -20.26
N ARG A 22 -22.28 -3.65 -19.84
CA ARG A 22 -21.30 -4.29 -20.73
C ARG A 22 -21.88 -5.60 -21.25
N ARG A 23 -21.82 -5.80 -22.58
CA ARG A 23 -22.01 -7.10 -23.21
C ARG A 23 -21.12 -8.15 -22.55
N LYS A 24 -21.68 -9.32 -22.22
CA LYS A 24 -20.93 -10.51 -21.74
C LYS A 24 -19.96 -10.98 -22.82
N LYS A 25 -18.75 -10.39 -22.89
CA LYS A 25 -17.56 -11.09 -23.40
C LYS A 25 -17.05 -11.99 -22.28
N ALA A 26 -16.51 -13.18 -22.62
CA ALA A 26 -15.80 -14.00 -21.67
C ALA A 26 -14.86 -13.09 -20.84
N ARG A 27 -15.04 -13.05 -19.53
CA ARG A 27 -14.23 -12.21 -18.64
C ARG A 27 -12.82 -12.79 -18.66
N SER A 28 -11.88 -12.09 -19.29
CA SER A 28 -10.49 -12.25 -18.98
C SER A 28 -10.35 -11.98 -17.49
N MET A 29 -9.85 -12.94 -16.74
CA MET A 29 -9.64 -12.78 -15.29
C MET A 29 -8.17 -12.44 -15.09
N ALA A 30 -7.90 -11.17 -14.80
CA ALA A 30 -6.56 -10.71 -14.48
C ALA A 30 -6.11 -11.37 -13.17
N THR A 31 -4.90 -11.96 -13.15
CA THR A 31 -4.36 -12.69 -12.01
C THR A 31 -3.26 -11.88 -11.34
N LEU A 32 -3.48 -11.49 -10.09
CA LEU A 32 -2.44 -10.93 -9.24
C LEU A 32 -1.59 -12.07 -8.70
N CYS A 33 -0.36 -12.17 -9.21
CA CYS A 33 0.60 -13.20 -8.89
C CYS A 33 1.29 -12.94 -7.53
N ARG A 34 2.13 -13.88 -7.09
CA ARG A 34 2.89 -13.78 -5.84
C ARG A 34 3.76 -12.52 -5.84
N PRO A 35 3.63 -11.65 -4.82
CA PRO A 35 4.53 -10.52 -4.67
C PRO A 35 5.92 -10.95 -4.20
N SER A 36 6.95 -10.23 -4.65
CA SER A 36 8.28 -10.22 -4.05
C SER A 36 8.40 -9.00 -3.14
N VAL A 37 8.96 -9.19 -1.95
CA VAL A 37 9.17 -8.11 -0.98
C VAL A 37 10.61 -8.12 -0.49
N SER A 38 11.16 -6.95 -0.24
CA SER A 38 12.47 -6.77 0.37
C SER A 38 12.43 -5.60 1.34
N VAL A 39 13.00 -5.78 2.50
CA VAL A 39 13.22 -4.73 3.49
C VAL A 39 14.71 -4.45 3.61
N PRO A 40 15.14 -3.23 3.95
CA PRO A 40 16.55 -2.92 4.17
C PRO A 40 17.16 -3.70 5.35
N GLU A 41 18.49 -3.69 5.43
CA GLU A 41 19.26 -4.49 6.39
C GLU A 41 19.36 -3.88 7.79
N TYR A 42 19.20 -2.56 7.94
CA TYR A 42 19.30 -1.91 9.24
C TYR A 42 17.98 -2.08 10.00
N VAL A 43 18.07 -2.73 11.17
CA VAL A 43 16.91 -3.01 12.01
C VAL A 43 16.92 -2.09 13.22
N ILE A 44 15.75 -1.62 13.62
CA ILE A 44 15.51 -0.93 14.88
C ILE A 44 14.38 -1.64 15.62
N THR A 45 14.62 -2.05 16.84
CA THR A 45 13.66 -2.74 17.71
C THR A 45 12.70 -1.75 18.39
N MET A 46 11.62 -2.26 18.96
CA MET A 46 10.72 -1.48 19.83
C MET A 46 11.49 -0.87 21.02
N GLU A 47 12.35 -1.66 21.66
CA GLU A 47 13.14 -1.20 22.81
C GLU A 47 14.05 -0.04 22.43
N GLU A 48 14.84 -0.17 21.37
CA GLU A 48 15.69 0.91 20.84
C GLU A 48 14.88 2.15 20.44
N THR A 49 13.70 1.95 19.85
CA THR A 49 12.78 3.05 19.50
C THR A 49 12.34 3.84 20.73
N LEU A 50 11.96 3.14 21.80
CA LEU A 50 11.53 3.77 23.06
C LEU A 50 12.70 4.46 23.76
N GLU A 51 13.90 3.88 23.73
CA GLU A 51 15.11 4.48 24.28
C GLU A 51 15.48 5.76 23.54
N LEU A 52 15.45 5.74 22.20
CA LEU A 52 15.66 6.93 21.37
C LEU A 52 14.63 8.02 21.64
N ALA A 53 13.37 7.65 21.81
CA ALA A 53 12.31 8.61 22.12
C ALA A 53 12.53 9.25 23.50
N ARG A 54 12.93 8.47 24.52
CA ARG A 54 13.27 8.98 25.86
C ARG A 54 14.47 9.93 25.83
N SER A 55 15.57 9.52 25.22
CA SER A 55 16.82 10.29 25.22
C SER A 55 16.73 11.57 24.40
N ARG A 56 15.95 11.59 23.31
CA ARG A 56 15.84 12.75 22.44
C ARG A 56 14.76 13.74 22.83
N HIS A 57 13.77 13.30 23.61
CA HIS A 57 12.59 14.09 23.97
C HIS A 57 12.37 14.13 25.49
N GLU A 58 13.45 14.07 26.30
CA GLU A 58 13.39 14.02 27.76
C GLU A 58 12.50 15.11 28.36
N ASP A 59 12.61 16.35 27.85
CA ASP A 59 11.84 17.50 28.32
C ASP A 59 10.45 17.63 27.69
N HIS A 60 10.01 16.67 26.84
CA HIS A 60 8.76 16.81 26.13
C HIS A 60 7.58 16.52 27.07
N PRO A 61 6.62 17.48 27.26
CA PRO A 61 5.56 17.35 28.26
C PRO A 61 4.60 16.17 28.05
N GLN A 62 4.50 15.67 26.82
CA GLN A 62 3.64 14.53 26.45
C GLN A 62 4.44 13.27 26.17
N LEU A 63 5.71 13.19 26.56
CA LEU A 63 6.55 12.01 26.32
C LEU A 63 5.92 10.72 26.88
N PRO A 64 5.37 10.66 28.11
CA PRO A 64 4.73 9.44 28.60
C PRO A 64 3.57 8.96 27.73
N LEU A 65 2.81 9.88 27.15
CA LEU A 65 1.74 9.54 26.21
C LEU A 65 2.32 8.99 24.89
N ALA A 66 3.33 9.65 24.33
CA ALA A 66 3.97 9.23 23.08
C ALA A 66 4.56 7.81 23.23
N LEU A 67 5.30 7.53 24.31
CA LEU A 67 5.87 6.20 24.57
C LEU A 67 4.78 5.12 24.62
N ARG A 68 3.71 5.36 25.38
CA ARG A 68 2.59 4.42 25.44
C ARG A 68 1.92 4.20 24.08
N LEU A 69 1.79 5.24 23.25
CA LEU A 69 1.22 5.10 21.91
C LEU A 69 2.16 4.31 20.99
N ILE A 70 3.48 4.51 21.09
CA ILE A 70 4.49 3.72 20.37
C ILE A 70 4.40 2.25 20.77
N GLU A 71 4.39 1.94 22.06
CA GLU A 71 4.23 0.57 22.57
C GLU A 71 2.95 -0.09 22.05
N ASN A 72 1.86 0.65 22.03
CA ASN A 72 0.56 0.17 21.55
C ASN A 72 0.48 -0.05 20.03
N THR A 73 1.51 0.34 19.25
CA THR A 73 1.57 -0.02 17.83
C THR A 73 1.73 -1.51 17.60
N GLY A 74 2.29 -2.24 18.57
CA GLY A 74 2.60 -3.66 18.46
C GLY A 74 3.76 -3.97 17.51
N VAL A 75 4.41 -2.95 16.95
CA VAL A 75 5.57 -3.09 16.07
C VAL A 75 6.76 -3.58 16.89
N GLN A 76 7.32 -4.76 16.57
CA GLN A 76 8.46 -5.32 17.28
C GLN A 76 9.78 -4.85 16.67
N THR A 77 9.83 -4.81 15.36
CA THR A 77 11.00 -4.38 14.58
C THR A 77 10.58 -3.52 13.40
N ARG A 78 11.48 -2.66 12.97
CA ARG A 78 11.36 -1.91 11.72
C ARG A 78 12.68 -1.97 10.97
N HIS A 79 12.59 -2.02 9.67
CA HIS A 79 13.75 -1.93 8.79
C HIS A 79 13.88 -0.50 8.28
N ILE A 80 15.09 0.01 8.20
CA ILE A 80 15.40 1.37 7.73
C ILE A 80 16.56 1.33 6.73
N VAL A 81 16.51 2.23 5.74
CA VAL A 81 17.43 2.21 4.59
C VAL A 81 18.85 2.71 4.93
N GLN A 82 19.01 3.45 6.02
CA GLN A 82 20.28 3.93 6.53
C GLN A 82 20.47 3.54 8.00
N PRO A 83 21.71 3.46 8.50
CA PRO A 83 21.93 3.34 9.94
C PRO A 83 21.19 4.44 10.69
N ILE A 84 20.65 4.12 11.88
CA ILE A 84 19.86 5.07 12.69
C ILE A 84 20.61 6.38 12.96
N ALA A 85 21.94 6.30 13.18
CA ALA A 85 22.78 7.47 13.39
C ALA A 85 22.78 8.44 12.18
N GLU A 86 22.70 7.91 10.96
CA GLU A 86 22.59 8.73 9.73
C GLU A 86 21.17 9.28 9.57
N THR A 87 20.14 8.47 9.78
CA THR A 87 18.73 8.90 9.74
C THR A 87 18.49 10.08 10.68
N LEU A 88 19.08 10.09 11.86
CA LEU A 88 18.89 11.12 12.88
C LEU A 88 19.66 12.43 12.61
N LYS A 89 20.65 12.44 11.70
CA LYS A 89 21.40 13.66 11.35
C LYS A 89 20.56 14.69 10.61
N HIS A 90 19.56 14.25 9.82
CA HIS A 90 18.71 15.10 8.98
C HIS A 90 19.50 16.12 8.12
N PRO A 91 20.19 15.65 7.06
CA PRO A 91 21.04 16.51 6.22
C PRO A 91 20.25 17.46 5.30
N GLY A 92 18.93 17.44 5.34
CA GLY A 92 18.02 18.21 4.50
C GLY A 92 17.33 17.37 3.43
N PHE A 93 16.35 17.96 2.75
CA PHE A 93 15.51 17.26 1.77
C PHE A 93 16.31 16.77 0.57
N GLU A 94 17.18 17.61 0.03
CA GLU A 94 17.98 17.27 -1.15
C GLU A 94 18.82 16.00 -0.95
N GLU A 95 19.57 15.95 0.15
CA GLU A 95 20.45 14.80 0.42
C GLU A 95 19.64 13.51 0.71
N ARG A 96 18.51 13.62 1.42
CA ARG A 96 17.62 12.49 1.63
C ARG A 96 17.00 11.97 0.35
N ASN A 97 16.63 12.88 -0.55
CA ASN A 97 16.08 12.48 -1.84
C ASN A 97 17.13 11.84 -2.75
N LYS A 98 18.41 12.25 -2.66
CA LYS A 98 19.53 11.56 -3.32
C LYS A 98 19.71 10.13 -2.77
N VAL A 99 19.61 9.96 -1.46
CA VAL A 99 19.64 8.63 -0.82
C VAL A 99 18.47 7.79 -1.31
N TYR A 100 17.24 8.34 -1.32
CA TYR A 100 16.08 7.66 -1.87
C TYR A 100 16.34 7.15 -3.29
N GLU A 101 16.82 8.00 -4.18
CA GLU A 101 17.09 7.65 -5.57
C GLU A 101 18.16 6.55 -5.70
N SER A 102 19.27 6.69 -4.97
CA SER A 102 20.36 5.72 -5.04
C SER A 102 19.97 4.34 -4.51
N GLU A 103 19.28 4.31 -3.36
CA GLU A 103 18.85 3.07 -2.71
C GLU A 103 17.72 2.38 -3.49
N ALA A 104 16.79 3.15 -4.04
CA ALA A 104 15.73 2.62 -4.90
C ALA A 104 16.33 1.96 -6.14
N LYS A 105 17.25 2.64 -6.84
CA LYS A 105 17.94 2.08 -8.02
C LYS A 105 18.77 0.84 -7.70
N ALA A 106 19.42 0.80 -6.53
CA ALA A 106 20.22 -0.34 -6.11
C ALA A 106 19.39 -1.59 -5.76
N ARG A 107 18.21 -1.41 -5.17
CA ARG A 107 17.44 -2.51 -4.55
C ARG A 107 16.28 -3.02 -5.41
N ILE A 108 15.59 -2.14 -6.14
CA ILE A 108 14.38 -2.51 -6.90
C ILE A 108 14.64 -3.60 -7.95
N PRO A 109 15.75 -3.60 -8.72
CA PRO A 109 15.96 -4.61 -9.76
C PRO A 109 15.85 -6.05 -9.25
N ALA A 110 16.44 -6.36 -8.09
CA ALA A 110 16.38 -7.69 -7.52
C ALA A 110 14.96 -8.08 -7.06
N VAL A 111 14.15 -7.12 -6.59
CA VAL A 111 12.77 -7.37 -6.18
C VAL A 111 11.89 -7.59 -7.40
N VAL A 112 12.07 -6.80 -8.44
CA VAL A 112 11.37 -6.93 -9.72
C VAL A 112 11.70 -8.28 -10.38
N GLN A 113 12.99 -8.66 -10.43
CA GLN A 113 13.39 -9.92 -11.04
C GLN A 113 12.70 -11.11 -10.35
N ARG A 114 12.71 -11.17 -9.01
CA ARG A 114 12.01 -12.24 -8.27
C ARG A 114 10.51 -12.27 -8.55
N ALA A 115 9.84 -11.11 -8.67
CA ALA A 115 8.42 -11.06 -8.99
C ALA A 115 8.13 -11.56 -10.41
N LEU A 116 9.03 -11.29 -11.37
CA LEU A 116 8.94 -11.81 -12.73
C LEU A 116 9.19 -13.32 -12.76
N ASP A 117 10.21 -13.80 -12.04
CA ASP A 117 10.53 -15.23 -11.94
C ASP A 117 9.33 -16.02 -11.33
N ASP A 118 8.73 -15.50 -10.25
CA ASP A 118 7.54 -16.10 -9.63
C ASP A 118 6.31 -16.09 -10.57
N ALA A 119 6.24 -15.12 -11.48
CA ALA A 119 5.19 -15.03 -12.49
C ALA A 119 5.54 -15.78 -13.79
N GLU A 120 6.74 -16.37 -13.90
CA GLU A 120 7.25 -17.05 -15.10
C GLU A 120 7.22 -16.14 -16.35
N LEU A 121 7.66 -14.88 -16.17
CA LEU A 121 7.70 -13.85 -17.22
C LEU A 121 9.09 -13.22 -17.33
N LEU A 122 9.38 -12.69 -18.52
CA LEU A 122 10.55 -11.86 -18.78
C LEU A 122 10.15 -10.36 -18.69
N THR A 123 11.14 -9.49 -18.62
CA THR A 123 10.92 -8.03 -18.70
C THR A 123 10.21 -7.62 -19.98
N THR A 124 10.51 -8.30 -21.09
CA THR A 124 9.90 -8.08 -22.41
C THR A 124 8.43 -8.51 -22.51
N ASP A 125 7.92 -9.25 -21.51
CA ASP A 125 6.50 -9.64 -21.43
C ASP A 125 5.64 -8.61 -20.69
N ILE A 126 6.26 -7.53 -20.17
CA ILE A 126 5.57 -6.50 -19.39
C ILE A 126 5.15 -5.33 -20.28
N ASP A 127 3.87 -5.07 -20.34
CA ASP A 127 3.26 -3.99 -21.14
C ASP A 127 3.04 -2.70 -20.35
N MET A 128 3.03 -2.77 -19.01
CA MET A 128 2.85 -1.60 -18.15
C MET A 128 3.61 -1.74 -16.84
N ILE A 129 4.28 -0.66 -16.42
CA ILE A 129 4.87 -0.52 -15.09
C ILE A 129 4.08 0.54 -14.31
N ILE A 130 3.58 0.15 -13.13
CA ILE A 130 2.95 1.04 -12.15
C ILE A 130 3.94 1.21 -11.00
N TYR A 131 4.51 2.40 -10.86
CA TYR A 131 5.46 2.72 -9.81
C TYR A 131 4.78 3.55 -8.71
N VAL A 132 4.92 3.10 -7.47
CA VAL A 132 4.30 3.73 -6.32
C VAL A 132 5.36 4.18 -5.33
N SER A 133 5.34 5.46 -4.95
CA SER A 133 6.06 5.97 -3.80
C SER A 133 5.49 7.31 -3.34
N CYS A 134 5.43 7.51 -2.01
CA CYS A 134 5.12 8.80 -1.40
C CYS A 134 6.26 9.33 -0.52
N THR A 135 7.38 8.61 -0.43
CA THR A 135 8.50 8.91 0.49
C THR A 135 9.73 9.49 -0.19
N GLY A 136 9.73 9.57 -1.52
CA GLY A 136 10.76 10.21 -2.33
C GLY A 136 10.18 10.79 -3.62
N PHE A 137 10.94 11.66 -4.26
CA PHE A 137 10.52 12.33 -5.49
C PHE A 137 11.59 12.22 -6.58
N MET A 138 11.16 11.82 -7.78
CA MET A 138 12.02 11.75 -8.97
C MET A 138 11.27 12.24 -10.19
N MET A 139 11.96 13.01 -11.03
CA MET A 139 11.47 13.39 -12.37
C MET A 139 12.63 13.33 -13.36
N PRO A 140 12.62 12.40 -14.34
CA PRO A 140 11.56 11.42 -14.63
C PRO A 140 11.36 10.41 -13.50
N SER A 141 10.18 9.78 -13.48
CA SER A 141 9.87 8.69 -12.55
C SER A 141 10.86 7.53 -12.72
N LEU A 142 11.04 6.72 -11.68
CA LEU A 142 11.88 5.52 -11.71
C LEU A 142 11.47 4.54 -12.81
N THR A 143 10.24 4.57 -13.29
CA THR A 143 9.77 3.74 -14.41
C THR A 143 10.63 3.92 -15.67
N ALA A 144 11.02 5.15 -15.99
CA ALA A 144 11.89 5.43 -17.13
C ALA A 144 13.29 4.82 -16.96
N TRP A 145 13.82 4.86 -15.73
CA TRP A 145 15.10 4.24 -15.42
C TRP A 145 15.00 2.71 -15.47
N LEU A 146 13.92 2.10 -14.94
CA LEU A 146 13.70 0.65 -14.99
C LEU A 146 13.66 0.14 -16.43
N ILE A 147 12.91 0.84 -17.31
CA ILE A 147 12.82 0.46 -18.72
C ILE A 147 14.21 0.37 -19.36
N ASN A 148 15.06 1.37 -19.09
CA ASN A 148 16.40 1.41 -19.68
C ASN A 148 17.40 0.45 -19.01
N SER A 149 17.27 0.16 -17.71
CA SER A 149 18.26 -0.60 -16.93
C SER A 149 17.97 -2.08 -16.82
N MET A 150 16.74 -2.50 -17.11
CA MET A 150 16.31 -3.90 -17.01
C MET A 150 15.78 -4.47 -18.34
N ASP A 151 16.07 -3.81 -19.45
CA ASP A 151 15.72 -4.27 -20.79
C ASP A 151 14.20 -4.51 -21.00
N PHE A 152 13.34 -3.66 -20.39
CA PHE A 152 11.93 -3.63 -20.76
C PHE A 152 11.75 -3.08 -22.18
N ASN A 153 10.65 -3.42 -22.82
CA ASN A 153 10.32 -2.85 -24.13
C ASN A 153 10.15 -1.33 -24.05
N THR A 154 10.60 -0.60 -25.06
CA THR A 154 10.57 0.87 -25.07
C THR A 154 9.16 1.45 -25.16
N ASP A 155 8.17 0.64 -25.56
CA ASP A 155 6.75 0.98 -25.60
C ASP A 155 5.97 0.56 -24.33
N THR A 156 6.66 0.01 -23.32
CA THR A 156 6.08 -0.27 -22.00
C THR A 156 5.46 1.00 -21.40
N ARG A 157 4.18 0.93 -21.08
CA ARG A 157 3.43 2.06 -20.50
C ARG A 157 3.86 2.34 -19.07
N GLN A 158 3.79 3.61 -18.66
CA GLN A 158 4.27 4.06 -17.37
C GLN A 158 3.16 4.76 -16.59
N ILE A 159 2.91 4.35 -15.35
CA ILE A 159 1.98 5.00 -14.41
C ILE A 159 2.69 5.24 -13.08
N PRO A 160 3.23 6.43 -12.82
CA PRO A 160 3.69 6.81 -11.49
C PRO A 160 2.51 7.24 -10.61
N ILE A 161 2.43 6.72 -9.37
CA ILE A 161 1.45 7.10 -8.35
C ILE A 161 2.21 7.64 -7.13
N ALA A 162 2.14 8.93 -6.87
CA ALA A 162 2.94 9.59 -5.84
C ALA A 162 2.12 10.12 -4.65
N GLN A 163 0.86 10.52 -4.82
CA GLN A 163 0.11 11.28 -3.80
C GLN A 163 -1.04 10.50 -3.13
N LEU A 164 -1.12 9.18 -3.29
CA LEU A 164 -2.12 8.36 -2.61
C LEU A 164 -1.61 7.71 -1.32
N GLY A 165 -0.33 7.92 -0.96
CA GLY A 165 0.27 7.38 0.26
C GLY A 165 0.01 5.88 0.41
N CYS A 166 -0.39 5.46 1.60
CA CYS A 166 -0.62 4.04 1.91
C CYS A 166 -1.74 3.38 1.08
N ALA A 167 -2.71 4.14 0.53
CA ALA A 167 -3.74 3.59 -0.36
C ALA A 167 -3.19 3.18 -1.73
N ALA A 168 -2.00 3.68 -2.10
CA ALA A 168 -1.47 3.55 -3.44
C ALA A 168 -1.14 2.10 -3.84
N GLY A 169 -0.84 1.21 -2.89
CA GLY A 169 -0.68 -0.22 -3.17
C GLY A 169 -1.97 -0.85 -3.68
N GLY A 170 -3.11 -0.56 -3.05
CA GLY A 170 -4.43 -0.95 -3.52
C GLY A 170 -4.79 -0.30 -4.86
N ALA A 171 -4.48 1.00 -5.02
CA ALA A 171 -4.70 1.71 -6.27
C ALA A 171 -3.91 1.10 -7.44
N ALA A 172 -2.66 0.69 -7.21
CA ALA A 172 -1.85 0.01 -8.22
C ALA A 172 -2.48 -1.33 -8.66
N ILE A 173 -2.97 -2.12 -7.70
CA ILE A 173 -3.70 -3.36 -8.00
C ILE A 173 -4.94 -3.05 -8.85
N ASN A 174 -5.72 -2.02 -8.48
CA ASN A 174 -6.91 -1.63 -9.23
C ASN A 174 -6.58 -1.17 -10.65
N ARG A 175 -5.52 -0.36 -10.83
CA ARG A 175 -5.10 0.11 -12.18
C ARG A 175 -4.56 -1.04 -13.03
N ALA A 176 -3.80 -1.97 -12.44
CA ALA A 176 -3.34 -3.17 -13.14
C ALA A 176 -4.53 -4.05 -13.57
N HIS A 177 -5.52 -4.26 -12.68
CA HIS A 177 -6.76 -4.97 -13.01
C HIS A 177 -7.53 -4.32 -14.15
N ASP A 178 -7.74 -2.99 -14.12
CA ASP A 178 -8.42 -2.25 -15.17
C ASP A 178 -7.69 -2.38 -16.50
N PHE A 179 -6.35 -2.26 -16.49
CA PHE A 179 -5.51 -2.40 -17.67
C PHE A 179 -5.61 -3.80 -18.28
N CYS A 180 -5.39 -4.86 -17.49
CA CYS A 180 -5.47 -6.24 -17.95
C CYS A 180 -6.89 -6.65 -18.36
N THR A 181 -7.93 -6.02 -17.78
CA THR A 181 -9.31 -6.20 -18.26
C THR A 181 -9.55 -5.59 -19.64
N ALA A 182 -8.91 -4.44 -19.91
CA ALA A 182 -8.99 -3.78 -21.22
C ALA A 182 -8.09 -4.46 -22.26
N TYR A 183 -6.96 -5.01 -21.85
CA TYR A 183 -5.95 -5.71 -22.65
C TYR A 183 -5.69 -7.10 -22.09
N PRO A 184 -6.50 -8.12 -22.43
CA PRO A 184 -6.48 -9.43 -21.78
C PRO A 184 -5.20 -10.26 -21.96
N ASP A 185 -4.41 -9.95 -22.95
CA ASP A 185 -3.15 -10.63 -23.21
C ASP A 185 -1.93 -9.86 -22.65
N ALA A 186 -2.16 -8.70 -22.03
CA ALA A 186 -1.11 -7.84 -21.48
C ALA A 186 -0.81 -8.17 -20.00
N ASN A 187 0.40 -7.82 -19.56
CA ASN A 187 0.85 -7.97 -18.20
C ASN A 187 1.28 -6.62 -17.62
N ALA A 188 0.95 -6.38 -16.35
CA ALA A 188 1.33 -5.18 -15.63
C ALA A 188 2.25 -5.53 -14.45
N LEU A 189 3.34 -4.79 -14.30
CA LEU A 189 4.23 -4.84 -13.15
C LEU A 189 3.90 -3.70 -12.19
N ILE A 190 3.64 -4.02 -10.93
CA ILE A 190 3.52 -3.08 -9.82
C ILE A 190 4.85 -3.04 -9.08
N VAL A 191 5.36 -1.86 -8.78
CA VAL A 191 6.55 -1.64 -7.95
C VAL A 191 6.22 -0.58 -6.90
N ALA A 192 6.22 -0.95 -5.63
CA ALA A 192 6.09 -0.04 -4.50
C ALA A 192 7.44 0.11 -3.79
N CYS A 193 7.91 1.34 -3.60
CA CYS A 193 9.19 1.63 -2.95
C CYS A 193 8.99 2.75 -1.92
N GLU A 194 9.04 2.38 -0.65
CA GLU A 194 8.77 3.30 0.45
C GLU A 194 9.91 3.28 1.47
N PHE A 195 10.60 4.40 1.58
CA PHE A 195 11.64 4.65 2.58
C PHE A 195 11.17 5.72 3.55
N CYS A 196 10.23 5.34 4.42
CA CYS A 196 9.58 6.23 5.39
C CYS A 196 10.59 6.86 6.35
N SER A 197 11.69 6.15 6.66
CA SER A 197 12.76 6.65 7.52
C SER A 197 13.41 7.93 6.98
N LEU A 198 13.40 8.13 5.65
CA LEU A 198 13.91 9.36 5.01
C LEU A 198 12.96 10.55 5.18
N CYS A 199 11.71 10.32 5.65
CA CYS A 199 10.77 11.39 5.98
C CYS A 199 10.82 11.82 7.46
N TYR A 200 11.72 11.26 8.27
CA TYR A 200 11.90 11.66 9.67
C TYR A 200 12.24 13.14 9.80
N GLN A 201 11.55 13.85 10.71
CA GLN A 201 11.76 15.28 10.98
C GLN A 201 12.05 15.48 12.48
N PRO A 202 13.28 15.86 12.85
CA PRO A 202 13.66 16.03 14.26
C PRO A 202 12.96 17.21 14.94
N THR A 203 12.38 18.12 14.17
CA THR A 203 11.66 19.32 14.65
C THR A 203 10.17 19.08 14.88
N ASP A 204 9.65 17.92 14.45
CA ASP A 204 8.23 17.60 14.58
C ASP A 204 7.96 16.92 15.91
N LEU A 205 7.61 17.73 16.91
CA LEU A 205 7.44 17.31 18.30
C LEU A 205 5.98 16.96 18.66
N GLY A 206 5.05 17.00 17.72
CA GLY A 206 3.67 16.58 17.99
C GLY A 206 3.60 15.08 18.35
N VAL A 207 2.69 14.70 19.25
CA VAL A 207 2.49 13.30 19.67
C VAL A 207 2.25 12.37 18.47
N GLY A 208 1.52 12.85 17.45
CA GLY A 208 1.32 12.12 16.19
C GLY A 208 2.62 11.86 15.45
N SER A 209 3.51 12.83 15.36
CA SER A 209 4.83 12.68 14.72
C SER A 209 5.73 11.73 15.50
N LEU A 210 5.73 11.84 16.84
CA LEU A 210 6.49 10.91 17.70
C LEU A 210 5.96 9.48 17.56
N LEU A 211 4.64 9.28 17.49
CA LEU A 211 4.04 7.97 17.20
C LEU A 211 4.52 7.43 15.85
N CYS A 212 4.50 8.25 14.80
CA CYS A 212 4.91 7.85 13.45
C CYS A 212 6.37 7.41 13.40
N ASN A 213 7.26 8.03 14.20
CA ASN A 213 8.65 7.63 14.33
C ASN A 213 8.81 6.21 14.93
N GLY A 214 7.80 5.69 15.61
CA GLY A 214 7.75 4.33 16.15
C GLY A 214 6.92 3.36 15.30
N LEU A 215 6.18 3.85 14.30
CA LEU A 215 5.24 3.07 13.52
C LEU A 215 5.78 2.70 12.13
N PHE A 216 6.36 3.66 11.41
CA PHE A 216 6.75 3.48 10.01
C PHE A 216 8.10 2.80 9.84
N GLY A 217 8.18 1.88 8.87
CA GLY A 217 9.40 1.23 8.40
C GLY A 217 9.58 1.40 6.88
N ASP A 218 10.67 0.88 6.35
CA ASP A 218 11.05 0.94 4.95
C ASP A 218 10.84 -0.41 4.28
N GLY A 219 10.37 -0.40 3.03
CA GLY A 219 10.17 -1.62 2.27
C GLY A 219 9.98 -1.38 0.77
N ILE A 220 10.30 -2.39 0.00
CA ILE A 220 10.10 -2.46 -1.44
C ILE A 220 9.29 -3.71 -1.73
N ALA A 221 8.28 -3.58 -2.58
CA ALA A 221 7.50 -4.70 -3.08
C ALA A 221 7.31 -4.62 -4.59
N ALA A 222 7.29 -5.76 -5.26
CA ALA A 222 6.89 -5.86 -6.65
C ALA A 222 5.91 -7.02 -6.83
N ALA A 223 4.94 -6.86 -7.73
CA ALA A 223 3.99 -7.89 -8.08
C ALA A 223 3.60 -7.79 -9.55
N VAL A 224 3.35 -8.92 -10.18
CA VAL A 224 2.83 -8.98 -11.55
C VAL A 224 1.33 -9.21 -11.51
N VAL A 225 0.60 -8.48 -12.35
CA VAL A 225 -0.80 -8.79 -12.69
C VAL A 225 -0.81 -9.26 -14.14
N ARG A 226 -1.12 -10.54 -14.34
CA ARG A 226 -1.22 -11.14 -15.66
C ARG A 226 -2.63 -10.97 -16.20
N GLY A 227 -2.77 -10.60 -17.46
CA GLY A 227 -4.08 -10.59 -18.12
C GLY A 227 -4.64 -11.99 -18.35
N LYS A 228 -3.76 -13.04 -18.31
CA LYS A 228 -4.14 -14.42 -18.64
C LYS A 228 -3.24 -15.43 -17.93
N GLY A 229 -3.85 -16.44 -17.33
CA GLY A 229 -3.13 -17.52 -16.63
C GLY A 229 -2.43 -17.07 -15.35
N GLY A 230 -1.58 -17.93 -14.79
CA GLY A 230 -0.85 -17.72 -13.55
C GLY A 230 -1.59 -18.19 -12.30
N THR A 231 -0.81 -18.43 -11.23
CA THR A 231 -1.32 -18.74 -9.89
C THR A 231 -1.42 -17.47 -9.06
N GLY A 232 -2.52 -17.28 -8.34
CA GLY A 232 -2.72 -16.13 -7.46
C GLY A 232 -4.17 -15.73 -7.31
N ILE A 233 -4.43 -14.44 -7.17
CA ILE A 233 -5.79 -13.92 -7.02
C ILE A 233 -6.34 -13.50 -8.38
N HIS A 234 -7.35 -14.20 -8.86
CA HIS A 234 -8.18 -13.75 -9.97
C HIS A 234 -9.00 -12.56 -9.53
N LEU A 235 -8.62 -11.36 -9.99
CA LEU A 235 -9.32 -10.12 -9.68
C LEU A 235 -10.64 -10.04 -10.46
N GLU A 236 -11.74 -9.91 -9.75
CA GLU A 236 -13.09 -9.92 -10.33
C GLU A 236 -13.76 -8.55 -10.32
N ARG A 237 -13.45 -7.73 -9.31
CA ARG A 237 -14.01 -6.39 -9.15
C ARG A 237 -13.09 -5.51 -8.35
N ASN A 238 -13.08 -4.23 -8.67
CA ASN A 238 -12.40 -3.21 -7.88
C ASN A 238 -13.31 -2.01 -7.61
N GLY A 239 -12.91 -1.14 -6.69
CA GLY A 239 -13.59 0.10 -6.36
C GLY A 239 -12.71 1.02 -5.54
N SER A 240 -13.03 2.31 -5.62
CA SER A 240 -12.41 3.37 -4.82
C SER A 240 -13.48 4.08 -4.01
N TYR A 241 -13.15 4.49 -2.79
CA TYR A 241 -14.04 5.30 -1.95
C TYR A 241 -13.22 6.33 -1.17
N LEU A 242 -13.71 7.54 -1.12
CA LEU A 242 -13.15 8.64 -0.34
C LEU A 242 -14.18 9.06 0.71
N VAL A 243 -13.77 9.14 1.97
CA VAL A 243 -14.59 9.75 3.03
C VAL A 243 -14.60 11.26 2.84
N PRO A 244 -15.75 11.90 2.62
CA PRO A 244 -15.80 13.32 2.35
C PRO A 244 -15.24 14.18 3.48
N LYS A 245 -14.52 15.26 3.16
CA LYS A 245 -14.00 16.28 4.12
C LYS A 245 -13.01 15.71 5.12
N THR A 246 -12.09 14.86 4.65
CA THR A 246 -11.04 14.26 5.47
C THR A 246 -9.64 14.44 4.88
N GLU A 247 -9.50 15.34 3.92
CA GLU A 247 -8.25 15.64 3.22
C GLU A 247 -7.14 16.14 4.15
N ASP A 248 -7.50 16.72 5.31
CA ASP A 248 -6.60 17.22 6.33
C ASP A 248 -6.28 16.22 7.47
N TRP A 249 -6.79 14.98 7.41
CA TRP A 249 -6.61 14.01 8.50
C TRP A 249 -5.27 13.28 8.43
N ILE A 250 -4.81 12.98 7.23
CA ILE A 250 -3.48 12.40 6.96
C ILE A 250 -2.91 13.18 5.78
N MET A 251 -1.80 13.86 5.98
CA MET A 251 -1.20 14.68 4.92
C MET A 251 0.30 14.88 5.12
N TYR A 252 0.97 15.31 4.06
CA TYR A 252 2.28 15.94 4.16
C TYR A 252 2.13 17.45 4.07
N ASP A 253 2.77 18.15 5.00
CA ASP A 253 3.15 19.55 4.83
C ASP A 253 4.57 19.58 4.23
N VAL A 254 4.70 20.08 3.01
CA VAL A 254 5.96 20.11 2.28
C VAL A 254 6.70 21.42 2.58
N ARG A 255 7.85 21.31 3.25
CA ARG A 255 8.68 22.44 3.68
C ARG A 255 10.09 22.36 3.06
N ALA A 256 10.92 23.36 3.30
CA ALA A 256 12.32 23.35 2.88
C ALA A 256 13.12 22.15 3.43
N THR A 257 12.73 21.60 4.56
CA THR A 257 13.32 20.41 5.20
C THR A 257 12.77 19.08 4.67
N GLY A 258 11.76 19.11 3.81
CA GLY A 258 11.16 17.91 3.20
C GLY A 258 9.70 17.68 3.58
N PHE A 259 9.33 16.44 3.66
CA PHE A 259 7.96 15.99 3.98
C PHE A 259 7.75 15.94 5.50
N HIS A 260 6.77 16.71 5.99
CA HIS A 260 6.35 16.73 7.38
C HIS A 260 5.01 15.99 7.49
N PHE A 261 5.03 14.81 8.10
CA PHE A 261 3.83 13.99 8.22
C PHE A 261 2.92 14.49 9.32
N LEU A 262 1.68 14.79 8.96
CA LEU A 262 0.64 15.23 9.87
C LEU A 262 -0.43 14.14 10.01
N LEU A 263 -0.73 13.77 11.25
CA LEU A 263 -1.71 12.77 11.62
C LEU A 263 -2.73 13.38 12.58
N ASP A 264 -3.97 13.51 12.14
CA ASP A 264 -5.06 14.02 12.99
C ASP A 264 -5.51 12.94 13.99
N LYS A 265 -5.91 13.39 15.20
CA LYS A 265 -6.44 12.52 16.26
C LYS A 265 -7.72 11.78 15.89
N ARG A 266 -8.42 12.18 14.83
CA ARG A 266 -9.64 11.54 14.30
C ARG A 266 -9.36 10.27 13.49
N VAL A 267 -8.13 10.07 13.01
CA VAL A 267 -7.75 8.93 12.15
C VAL A 267 -8.11 7.56 12.75
N PRO A 268 -7.99 7.30 14.07
CA PRO A 268 -8.45 6.02 14.63
C PRO A 268 -9.92 5.69 14.42
N GLY A 269 -10.78 6.67 14.11
CA GLY A 269 -12.21 6.46 13.82
C GLY A 269 -12.55 6.27 12.34
N THR A 270 -11.57 6.08 11.46
CA THR A 270 -11.79 6.06 10.01
C THR A 270 -12.51 4.81 9.49
N MET A 271 -12.45 3.70 10.21
CA MET A 271 -13.06 2.45 9.75
C MET A 271 -14.58 2.47 9.81
N GLU A 272 -15.18 3.24 10.72
CA GLU A 272 -16.63 3.39 10.81
C GLU A 272 -17.24 3.93 9.49
N PRO A 273 -16.77 5.06 8.90
CA PRO A 273 -17.29 5.54 7.64
C PRO A 273 -16.78 4.75 6.41
N LEU A 274 -15.69 3.97 6.51
CA LEU A 274 -15.14 3.18 5.40
C LEU A 274 -15.79 1.80 5.24
N ALA A 275 -16.10 1.11 6.33
CA ALA A 275 -16.64 -0.26 6.29
C ALA A 275 -17.91 -0.40 5.44
N PRO A 276 -18.87 0.55 5.42
CA PRO A 276 -20.00 0.51 4.51
C PRO A 276 -19.62 0.41 3.03
N ALA A 277 -18.49 1.01 2.61
CA ALA A 277 -18.03 0.94 1.22
C ALA A 277 -17.48 -0.46 0.89
N LEU A 278 -16.81 -1.13 1.83
CA LEU A 278 -16.34 -2.51 1.69
C LEU A 278 -17.55 -3.47 1.55
N HIS A 279 -18.55 -3.35 2.43
CA HIS A 279 -19.79 -4.11 2.32
C HIS A 279 -20.53 -3.82 1.01
N ALA A 280 -20.58 -2.57 0.56
CA ALA A 280 -21.23 -2.20 -0.69
C ALA A 280 -20.54 -2.83 -1.90
N LEU A 281 -19.19 -2.84 -1.93
CA LEU A 281 -18.43 -3.47 -3.00
C LEU A 281 -18.72 -4.99 -3.06
N ALA A 282 -18.68 -5.66 -1.91
CA ALA A 282 -18.98 -7.10 -1.81
C ALA A 282 -20.42 -7.40 -2.27
N ARG A 283 -21.43 -6.70 -1.73
CA ARG A 283 -22.83 -6.88 -2.13
C ARG A 283 -23.08 -6.64 -3.62
N GLN A 284 -22.46 -5.62 -4.23
CA GLN A 284 -22.56 -5.37 -5.67
C GLN A 284 -21.96 -6.51 -6.50
N HIS A 285 -21.10 -7.32 -5.91
CA HIS A 285 -20.52 -8.52 -6.52
C HIS A 285 -21.30 -9.80 -6.18
N GLY A 286 -22.32 -9.70 -5.33
CA GLY A 286 -23.11 -10.83 -4.86
C GLY A 286 -22.46 -11.59 -3.69
N TRP A 287 -21.51 -10.95 -2.97
CA TRP A 287 -20.82 -11.50 -1.82
C TRP A 287 -21.21 -10.77 -0.53
N ASP A 288 -20.91 -11.39 0.61
CA ASP A 288 -20.93 -10.73 1.91
C ASP A 288 -19.50 -10.48 2.38
N ALA A 289 -19.21 -9.25 2.79
CA ALA A 289 -17.87 -8.89 3.27
C ALA A 289 -17.53 -9.52 4.63
N SER A 290 -18.53 -10.03 5.37
CA SER A 290 -18.33 -10.78 6.62
C SER A 290 -18.09 -12.29 6.42
N ASP A 291 -18.26 -12.78 5.18
CA ASP A 291 -18.20 -14.22 4.84
C ASP A 291 -17.23 -14.43 3.66
N LEU A 292 -15.98 -13.95 3.82
CA LEU A 292 -14.90 -14.18 2.86
C LEU A 292 -13.82 -15.05 3.51
N ASP A 293 -13.10 -15.78 2.66
CA ASP A 293 -12.14 -16.78 3.12
C ASP A 293 -10.79 -16.15 3.52
N PHE A 294 -10.45 -14.97 2.95
CA PHE A 294 -9.24 -14.23 3.31
C PHE A 294 -9.35 -12.72 3.11
N TYR A 295 -8.55 -11.97 3.88
CA TYR A 295 -8.51 -10.51 3.85
C TYR A 295 -7.06 -10.04 3.80
N ILE A 296 -6.71 -9.26 2.77
CA ILE A 296 -5.39 -8.65 2.56
C ILE A 296 -5.55 -7.14 2.71
N ILE A 297 -5.26 -6.65 3.90
CA ILE A 297 -5.62 -5.30 4.32
C ILE A 297 -4.37 -4.49 4.66
N HIS A 298 -4.31 -3.25 4.23
CA HIS A 298 -3.29 -2.31 4.70
C HIS A 298 -3.42 -2.09 6.21
N ALA A 299 -2.35 -2.38 6.95
CA ALA A 299 -2.28 -2.19 8.39
C ALA A 299 -1.70 -0.81 8.74
N GLY A 300 -2.55 0.20 8.83
CA GLY A 300 -2.15 1.55 9.29
C GLY A 300 -1.78 1.61 10.76
N GLY A 301 -2.20 0.60 11.53
CA GLY A 301 -1.96 0.40 12.96
C GLY A 301 -2.91 -0.66 13.49
N PRO A 302 -2.68 -1.23 14.70
CA PRO A 302 -3.48 -2.35 15.23
C PRO A 302 -4.95 -1.96 15.40
N ARG A 303 -5.23 -0.74 15.87
CA ARG A 303 -6.60 -0.26 16.07
C ARG A 303 -7.41 -0.21 14.78
N ILE A 304 -6.78 0.12 13.64
CA ILE A 304 -7.44 0.11 12.34
C ILE A 304 -7.95 -1.31 12.01
N LEU A 305 -7.14 -2.34 12.28
CA LEU A 305 -7.52 -3.74 12.06
C LEU A 305 -8.57 -4.21 13.07
N ASP A 306 -8.51 -3.75 14.32
CA ASP A 306 -9.49 -4.11 15.35
C ASP A 306 -10.87 -3.48 15.06
N ASP A 307 -10.90 -2.20 14.69
CA ASP A 307 -12.13 -1.52 14.29
C ASP A 307 -12.70 -2.14 13.01
N LEU A 308 -11.84 -2.49 12.03
CA LEU A 308 -12.30 -3.15 10.81
C LEU A 308 -12.87 -4.56 11.10
N SER A 309 -12.24 -5.34 11.99
CA SER A 309 -12.77 -6.62 12.48
C SER A 309 -14.20 -6.46 13.03
N LYS A 310 -14.40 -5.45 13.86
CA LYS A 310 -15.72 -5.14 14.44
C LYS A 310 -16.74 -4.74 13.38
N PHE A 311 -16.38 -3.84 12.44
CA PHE A 311 -17.34 -3.30 11.46
C PHE A 311 -17.60 -4.24 10.28
N LEU A 312 -16.69 -5.17 9.97
CA LEU A 312 -16.92 -6.25 9.01
C LEU A 312 -17.51 -7.50 9.65
N GLU A 313 -17.65 -7.53 10.99
CA GLU A 313 -18.14 -8.69 11.75
C GLU A 313 -17.31 -9.95 11.52
N VAL A 314 -15.98 -9.80 11.41
CA VAL A 314 -15.04 -10.91 11.21
C VAL A 314 -14.11 -11.06 12.42
N PRO A 315 -13.58 -12.27 12.70
CA PRO A 315 -12.67 -12.46 13.82
C PRO A 315 -11.37 -11.68 13.61
N PRO A 316 -10.69 -11.21 14.67
CA PRO A 316 -9.42 -10.47 14.55
C PRO A 316 -8.32 -11.21 13.77
N ASP A 317 -8.33 -12.54 13.79
CA ASP A 317 -7.39 -13.40 13.07
C ASP A 317 -7.58 -13.38 11.55
N ALA A 318 -8.73 -12.92 11.06
CA ALA A 318 -8.95 -12.70 9.63
C ALA A 318 -7.88 -11.76 9.01
N PHE A 319 -7.28 -10.89 9.82
CA PHE A 319 -6.24 -9.95 9.39
C PHE A 319 -4.82 -10.37 9.82
N ARG A 320 -4.57 -11.67 10.07
CA ARG A 320 -3.28 -12.17 10.59
C ARG A 320 -2.08 -11.78 9.73
N PHE A 321 -2.22 -11.80 8.40
CA PHE A 321 -1.14 -11.42 7.48
C PHE A 321 -0.78 -9.94 7.61
N SER A 322 -1.78 -9.06 7.67
CA SER A 322 -1.61 -7.63 7.87
C SER A 322 -1.00 -7.31 9.24
N ARG A 323 -1.41 -8.05 10.29
CA ARG A 323 -0.83 -7.94 11.63
C ARG A 323 0.62 -8.40 11.66
N ALA A 324 0.95 -9.51 10.99
CA ALA A 324 2.32 -10.00 10.91
C ALA A 324 3.24 -8.99 10.21
N THR A 325 2.81 -8.41 9.09
CA THR A 325 3.55 -7.32 8.42
C THR A 325 3.80 -6.15 9.37
N LEU A 326 2.77 -5.68 10.07
CA LEU A 326 2.89 -4.57 11.02
C LEU A 326 3.85 -4.89 12.17
N THR A 327 3.77 -6.10 12.72
CA THR A 327 4.61 -6.54 13.84
C THR A 327 6.09 -6.62 13.46
N GLU A 328 6.39 -7.17 12.28
CA GLU A 328 7.77 -7.47 11.86
C GLU A 328 8.45 -6.30 11.13
N TYR A 329 7.69 -5.51 10.35
CA TYR A 329 8.25 -4.48 9.49
C TYR A 329 7.76 -3.06 9.83
N GLY A 330 6.76 -2.95 10.70
CA GLY A 330 6.03 -1.71 10.90
C GLY A 330 5.12 -1.39 9.69
N ASN A 331 4.68 -0.15 9.62
CA ASN A 331 3.90 0.32 8.47
C ASN A 331 4.86 0.71 7.33
N ILE A 332 5.04 -0.17 6.35
CA ILE A 332 5.81 0.06 5.13
C ILE A 332 4.96 0.70 4.02
N ALA A 333 4.03 1.58 4.41
CA ALA A 333 3.14 2.37 3.57
C ALA A 333 2.46 1.56 2.45
N SER A 334 2.63 1.95 1.16
CA SER A 334 1.98 1.31 0.03
C SER A 334 2.39 -0.17 -0.18
N ALA A 335 3.53 -0.60 0.34
CA ALA A 335 4.01 -1.97 0.22
C ALA A 335 3.31 -2.96 1.18
N VAL A 336 2.61 -2.49 2.24
CA VAL A 336 1.97 -3.34 3.26
C VAL A 336 1.01 -4.36 2.63
N VAL A 337 0.15 -3.94 1.71
CA VAL A 337 -0.85 -4.83 1.10
C VAL A 337 -0.20 -5.93 0.26
N LEU A 338 0.95 -5.64 -0.36
CA LEU A 338 1.71 -6.63 -1.12
C LEU A 338 2.47 -7.59 -0.21
N ASP A 339 3.00 -7.13 0.93
CA ASP A 339 3.63 -8.04 1.91
C ASP A 339 2.59 -8.95 2.59
N ALA A 340 1.44 -8.42 2.97
CA ALA A 340 0.35 -9.24 3.51
C ALA A 340 -0.11 -10.31 2.50
N LEU A 341 -0.16 -9.97 1.20
CA LEU A 341 -0.45 -10.94 0.15
C LEU A 341 0.67 -11.99 0.00
N ARG A 342 1.95 -11.57 0.01
CA ARG A 342 3.09 -12.50 -0.03
C ARG A 342 2.99 -13.55 1.09
N ARG A 343 2.61 -13.13 2.31
CA ARG A 343 2.44 -14.03 3.45
C ARG A 343 1.34 -15.07 3.23
N LEU A 344 0.24 -14.72 2.57
CA LEU A 344 -0.77 -15.70 2.16
C LEU A 344 -0.16 -16.76 1.22
N PHE A 345 0.66 -16.36 0.24
CA PHE A 345 1.37 -17.31 -0.62
C PHE A 345 2.37 -18.16 0.14
N ASP A 346 3.08 -17.61 1.12
CA ASP A 346 4.08 -18.32 1.93
C ASP A 346 3.44 -19.39 2.85
N GLU A 347 2.18 -19.19 3.27
CA GLU A 347 1.39 -20.21 3.98
C GLU A 347 0.81 -21.29 3.04
N GLY A 348 1.12 -21.25 1.75
CA GLY A 348 0.63 -22.22 0.75
C GLY A 348 -0.57 -21.73 -0.05
N GLY A 349 -0.96 -20.46 0.11
CA GLY A 349 -2.11 -19.88 -0.58
C GLY A 349 -3.44 -20.10 0.16
N ALA A 350 -4.52 -20.08 -0.59
CA ALA A 350 -5.86 -20.39 -0.10
C ALA A 350 -6.47 -21.54 -0.91
N GLU A 351 -7.58 -22.10 -0.48
CA GLU A 351 -8.28 -23.12 -1.25
C GLU A 351 -8.72 -22.58 -2.62
N HIS A 352 -8.72 -23.43 -3.63
CA HIS A 352 -9.13 -23.03 -4.97
C HIS A 352 -10.55 -22.43 -4.96
N SER A 353 -10.70 -21.26 -5.57
CA SER A 353 -11.92 -20.44 -5.57
C SER A 353 -12.28 -19.77 -4.24
N ALA A 354 -11.43 -19.85 -3.21
CA ALA A 354 -11.59 -19.06 -1.98
C ALA A 354 -11.73 -17.56 -2.31
N ARG A 355 -12.70 -16.92 -1.66
CA ARG A 355 -13.07 -15.50 -1.92
C ARG A 355 -12.26 -14.58 -1.03
N GLY A 356 -11.74 -13.50 -1.58
CA GLY A 356 -10.93 -12.56 -0.84
C GLY A 356 -11.25 -11.10 -1.09
N LEU A 357 -10.93 -10.28 -0.09
CA LEU A 357 -10.96 -8.83 -0.13
C LEU A 357 -9.54 -8.29 0.07
N LEU A 358 -9.10 -7.44 -0.87
CA LEU A 358 -7.88 -6.66 -0.74
C LEU A 358 -8.26 -5.20 -0.55
N ALA A 359 -7.61 -4.48 0.38
CA ALA A 359 -7.85 -3.05 0.55
C ALA A 359 -6.62 -2.29 1.03
N GLY A 360 -6.29 -1.21 0.32
CA GLY A 360 -5.35 -0.18 0.75
C GLY A 360 -6.10 1.03 1.32
N PHE A 361 -5.65 1.55 2.46
CA PHE A 361 -6.20 2.74 3.08
C PHE A 361 -5.12 3.83 3.18
N GLY A 362 -5.49 5.09 2.96
CA GLY A 362 -4.49 6.17 2.95
C GLY A 362 -5.06 7.58 3.10
N PRO A 363 -4.22 8.58 2.79
CA PRO A 363 -4.54 10.00 2.91
C PRO A 363 -5.84 10.39 2.23
N GLY A 364 -6.47 11.47 2.73
CA GLY A 364 -7.80 11.87 2.34
C GLY A 364 -8.85 10.82 2.73
N ILE A 365 -8.50 9.92 3.68
CA ILE A 365 -9.25 8.74 4.11
C ILE A 365 -9.85 8.03 2.91
N THR A 366 -8.96 7.57 2.06
CA THR A 366 -9.25 6.85 0.83
C THR A 366 -9.15 5.36 1.05
N ALA A 367 -10.07 4.58 0.48
CA ALA A 367 -10.00 3.14 0.34
C ALA A 367 -9.90 2.75 -1.14
N GLU A 368 -8.88 1.98 -1.48
CA GLU A 368 -8.73 1.31 -2.78
C GLU A 368 -8.91 -0.18 -2.58
N MET A 369 -9.96 -0.74 -3.16
CA MET A 369 -10.50 -2.06 -2.81
C MET A 369 -10.55 -2.97 -4.02
N ALA A 370 -10.29 -4.26 -3.84
CA ALA A 370 -10.47 -5.29 -4.85
C ALA A 370 -11.11 -6.55 -4.27
N LEU A 371 -11.91 -7.24 -5.05
CA LEU A 371 -12.43 -8.57 -4.78
C LEU A 371 -11.83 -9.56 -5.77
N GLY A 372 -11.53 -10.75 -5.30
CA GLY A 372 -11.00 -11.80 -6.17
C GLY A 372 -11.11 -13.18 -5.56
N ARG A 373 -10.78 -14.19 -6.37
CA ARG A 373 -10.72 -15.59 -5.95
C ARG A 373 -9.31 -16.14 -6.04
N TRP A 374 -8.95 -16.97 -5.10
CA TRP A 374 -7.72 -17.73 -5.21
C TRP A 374 -7.80 -18.73 -6.38
N HIS A 375 -6.77 -18.76 -7.19
CA HIS A 375 -6.64 -19.68 -8.32
C HIS A 375 -5.25 -20.30 -8.35
N GLU A 376 -5.21 -21.62 -8.49
CA GLU A 376 -3.99 -22.36 -8.79
C GLU A 376 -3.99 -22.77 -10.26
N SER A 377 -2.93 -22.40 -10.96
CA SER A 377 -2.74 -22.83 -12.35
C SER A 377 -2.35 -24.31 -12.39
N ASN A 378 -3.06 -25.10 -13.19
CA ASN A 378 -2.73 -26.51 -13.43
C ASN A 378 -1.51 -26.71 -14.35
N GLU A 379 -0.85 -25.64 -14.83
CA GLU A 379 0.25 -25.72 -15.80
C GLU A 379 1.55 -26.30 -15.22
N ARG A 380 1.71 -26.34 -13.87
CA ARG A 380 2.92 -26.93 -13.23
C ARG A 380 3.07 -28.45 -13.34
N THR A 381 2.04 -29.17 -13.77
CA THR A 381 2.07 -30.66 -13.85
C THR A 381 2.65 -31.20 -15.15
N ALA A 382 2.82 -30.38 -16.19
CA ALA A 382 3.25 -30.85 -17.53
C ALA A 382 4.77 -30.76 -17.78
N SER A 383 5.56 -30.08 -16.93
CA SER A 383 7.00 -29.85 -17.14
C SER A 383 7.95 -30.64 -16.22
N ARG A 384 7.43 -31.64 -15.48
CA ARG A 384 8.21 -32.51 -14.57
C ARG A 384 8.06 -34.00 -14.88
N THR A 385 7.76 -34.34 -16.12
CA THR A 385 7.84 -35.74 -16.60
C THR A 385 8.90 -35.90 -17.69
#